data_948a0c6b8c118c266d598ad6a2064aa3
#
_entry.id   948a0c6b8c118c266d598ad6a2064aa3
#
_cell.length_a   1.000
_cell.length_b   1.000
_cell.length_c   1.000
_cell.angle_alpha   90.00
_cell.angle_beta   90.00
_cell.angle_gamma   90.00
#
_symmetry.space_group_name_H-M   'P 1'
#
loop_
_entity.id
_entity.type
_entity.pdbx_description
1 polymer ?
#
loop_
_entity_poly.entity_id
_entity_poly.type
_entity_poly.pdbx_seq_one_letter_code
_entity_poly.pdbx_strand_id
1 'polypeptide(L)'
;MIFIRIVIILSFIFLANTSFADEASQKQKVLDQTKEIAKQLQEDEDVPLNDPFAGNEGSNSMSNIPEGEQEDEMSLYNFKLAGLISGKDHSYISLVNSGGEVVTLTLGQYLGKIQLIDLRLTEAIFKKEDKTYMIIDFNNQVRESDEY
;
A
#
# COMPACT_ATOMS: atom_id res chain seq x y z
N MET A 1 61.86 -31.27 -26.98
CA MET A 1 60.73 -31.39 -26.02
C MET A 1 60.55 -30.15 -25.10
N ILE A 2 61.59 -29.38 -24.79
CA ILE A 2 61.50 -28.21 -23.93
C ILE A 2 60.75 -27.02 -24.63
N PHE A 3 60.97 -26.82 -25.91
CA PHE A 3 60.30 -25.77 -26.69
C PHE A 3 58.78 -25.90 -26.73
N ILE A 4 58.25 -27.10 -26.86
CA ILE A 4 56.80 -27.35 -26.88
C ILE A 4 56.16 -27.01 -25.53
N ARG A 5 56.84 -27.29 -24.40
CA ARG A 5 56.36 -26.97 -23.07
C ARG A 5 56.32 -25.46 -22.82
N ILE A 6 57.28 -24.71 -23.34
CA ILE A 6 57.34 -23.25 -23.21
C ILE A 6 56.20 -22.60 -24.03
N VAL A 7 55.90 -23.09 -25.23
CA VAL A 7 54.82 -22.57 -26.07
C VAL A 7 53.44 -22.81 -25.42
N ILE A 8 53.24 -23.98 -24.77
CA ILE A 8 51.98 -24.27 -24.08
C ILE A 8 51.79 -23.37 -22.86
N ILE A 9 52.85 -23.12 -22.10
CA ILE A 9 52.78 -22.22 -20.93
C ILE A 9 52.51 -20.76 -21.37
N LEU A 10 53.13 -20.27 -22.46
CA LEU A 10 52.86 -18.95 -22.99
C LEU A 10 51.43 -18.80 -23.53
N SER A 11 50.88 -19.87 -24.14
CA SER A 11 49.49 -19.88 -24.62
C SER A 11 48.50 -19.80 -23.45
N PHE A 12 48.77 -20.46 -22.33
CA PHE A 12 47.91 -20.41 -21.14
C PHE A 12 47.90 -19.05 -20.45
N ILE A 13 49.03 -18.33 -20.46
CA ILE A 13 49.14 -16.97 -19.92
C ILE A 13 48.34 -15.98 -20.76
N PHE A 14 48.25 -16.19 -22.09
CA PHE A 14 47.48 -15.29 -22.98
C PHE A 14 45.97 -15.49 -22.84
N LEU A 15 45.49 -16.70 -22.53
CA LEU A 15 44.07 -16.97 -22.30
C LEU A 15 43.55 -16.40 -20.96
N ALA A 16 44.42 -16.25 -19.97
CA ALA A 16 44.02 -15.73 -18.66
C ALA A 16 43.75 -14.23 -18.60
N ASN A 17 44.18 -13.47 -19.61
CA ASN A 17 44.04 -12.02 -19.61
C ASN A 17 42.76 -11.47 -20.29
N THR A 18 41.91 -12.32 -20.88
CA THR A 18 40.70 -11.88 -21.58
C THR A 18 39.45 -11.81 -20.73
N SER A 19 39.48 -12.34 -19.49
CA SER A 19 38.29 -12.41 -18.62
C SER A 19 38.08 -11.17 -17.73
N PHE A 20 39.07 -10.27 -17.56
CA PHE A 20 38.94 -9.10 -16.67
C PHE A 20 38.43 -7.83 -17.34
N ALA A 21 38.42 -7.76 -18.68
CA ALA A 21 38.02 -6.55 -19.39
C ALA A 21 36.49 -6.41 -19.52
N ASP A 22 35.74 -7.49 -19.38
CA ASP A 22 34.29 -7.50 -19.64
C ASP A 22 33.45 -7.04 -18.42
N GLU A 23 33.91 -7.35 -17.20
CA GLU A 23 33.21 -6.92 -15.97
C GLU A 23 33.26 -5.42 -15.72
N ALA A 24 34.37 -4.78 -16.03
CA ALA A 24 34.52 -3.33 -15.88
C ALA A 24 33.62 -2.56 -16.88
N SER A 25 33.51 -3.07 -18.10
CA SER A 25 32.67 -2.50 -19.15
C SER A 25 31.17 -2.63 -18.84
N GLN A 26 30.75 -3.74 -18.26
CA GLN A 26 29.37 -3.96 -17.86
C GLN A 26 28.98 -3.11 -16.65
N LYS A 27 29.85 -2.98 -15.66
CA LYS A 27 29.61 -2.08 -14.51
C LYS A 27 29.49 -0.62 -14.92
N GLN A 28 30.27 -0.18 -15.89
CA GLN A 28 30.19 1.18 -16.40
C GLN A 28 28.92 1.46 -17.15
N LYS A 29 28.44 0.52 -17.98
CA LYS A 29 27.14 0.63 -18.66
C LYS A 29 25.96 0.67 -17.70
N VAL A 30 25.97 -0.13 -16.63
CA VAL A 30 24.92 -0.11 -15.63
C VAL A 30 24.93 1.21 -14.85
N LEU A 31 26.12 1.74 -14.54
CA LEU A 31 26.25 3.01 -13.83
C LEU A 31 25.75 4.19 -14.66
N ASP A 32 26.03 4.17 -15.97
CA ASP A 32 25.58 5.23 -16.90
C ASP A 32 24.06 5.15 -17.15
N GLN A 33 23.50 3.96 -17.27
CA GLN A 33 22.04 3.76 -17.32
C GLN A 33 21.34 4.20 -16.04
N THR A 34 21.93 3.92 -14.89
CA THR A 34 21.37 4.36 -13.59
C THR A 34 21.39 5.88 -13.45
N LYS A 35 22.43 6.55 -13.94
CA LYS A 35 22.52 8.01 -13.97
C LYS A 35 21.51 8.65 -14.93
N GLU A 36 21.30 8.02 -16.08
CA GLU A 36 20.34 8.48 -17.08
C GLU A 36 18.89 8.35 -16.60
N ILE A 37 18.57 7.24 -15.93
CA ILE A 37 17.26 7.03 -15.27
C ILE A 37 17.08 8.03 -14.12
N ALA A 38 18.09 8.24 -13.28
CA ALA A 38 18.04 9.23 -12.20
C ALA A 38 17.87 10.66 -12.72
N LYS A 39 18.42 10.97 -13.90
CA LYS A 39 18.26 12.28 -14.53
C LYS A 39 16.87 12.46 -15.13
N GLN A 40 16.31 11.41 -15.74
CA GLN A 40 14.93 11.42 -16.23
C GLN A 40 13.93 11.55 -15.10
N LEU A 41 14.17 10.92 -13.93
CA LEU A 41 13.34 11.07 -12.75
C LEU A 41 13.41 12.47 -12.12
N GLN A 42 14.47 13.23 -12.39
CA GLN A 42 14.61 14.62 -11.91
C GLN A 42 14.02 15.66 -12.88
N GLU A 43 13.88 15.32 -14.15
CA GLU A 43 13.27 16.22 -15.16
C GLU A 43 11.73 16.09 -15.20
N ASP A 44 11.15 15.06 -14.59
CA ASP A 44 9.69 14.87 -14.41
C ASP A 44 9.16 15.50 -13.10
N GLU A 45 9.84 16.54 -12.58
CA GLU A 45 9.44 17.22 -11.32
C GLU A 45 8.10 17.99 -11.39
N ASP A 46 7.36 17.91 -12.48
CA ASP A 46 6.00 18.47 -12.57
C ASP A 46 4.88 17.41 -12.49
N VAL A 47 5.21 16.17 -12.20
CA VAL A 47 4.18 15.23 -11.76
C VAL A 47 3.91 15.53 -10.27
N PRO A 48 2.72 16.06 -9.91
CA PRO A 48 2.38 16.16 -8.50
C PRO A 48 2.51 14.73 -7.95
N LEU A 49 3.51 14.52 -7.08
CA LEU A 49 3.62 13.33 -6.26
C LEU A 49 2.35 13.29 -5.41
N ASN A 50 1.28 12.76 -5.98
CA ASN A 50 0.18 12.27 -5.20
C ASN A 50 0.77 11.11 -4.41
N ASP A 51 1.27 11.42 -3.22
CA ASP A 51 1.63 10.43 -2.23
C ASP A 51 0.36 9.59 -2.01
N PRO A 52 0.32 8.32 -2.47
CA PRO A 52 -0.85 7.48 -2.24
C PRO A 52 -1.09 7.23 -0.75
N PHE A 53 -0.14 7.65 0.10
CA PHE A 53 -0.20 7.58 1.56
C PHE A 53 -0.33 8.97 2.20
N ALA A 54 -0.19 10.06 1.45
CA ALA A 54 -0.67 11.36 1.88
C ALA A 54 -2.18 11.24 1.98
N GLY A 55 -2.64 10.75 3.11
CA GLY A 55 -4.05 10.72 3.44
C GLY A 55 -4.59 12.10 3.14
N ASN A 56 -5.72 12.15 2.49
CA ASN A 56 -6.46 13.36 2.20
C ASN A 56 -6.78 14.02 3.55
N GLU A 57 -5.82 14.78 4.11
CA GLU A 57 -5.96 15.47 5.40
C GLU A 57 -7.04 16.55 5.38
N GLY A 58 -7.83 16.60 4.31
CA GLY A 58 -8.71 17.70 4.03
C GLY A 58 -10.18 17.37 3.89
N SER A 59 -10.71 16.30 4.45
CA SER A 59 -12.17 16.14 4.42
C SER A 59 -12.73 15.24 5.51
N ASN A 60 -12.39 15.50 6.74
CA ASN A 60 -13.34 15.21 7.80
C ASN A 60 -14.35 16.36 7.78
N SER A 61 -15.38 16.23 6.98
CA SER A 61 -16.59 17.00 7.13
C SER A 61 -17.24 16.59 8.45
N MET A 62 -16.70 17.10 9.57
CA MET A 62 -17.36 17.03 10.89
C MET A 62 -18.72 17.73 10.88
N SER A 63 -19.11 18.35 9.75
CA SER A 63 -20.33 19.12 9.63
C SER A 63 -21.62 18.31 9.46
N ASN A 64 -21.52 16.97 9.27
CA ASN A 64 -22.68 16.12 9.02
C ASN A 64 -22.78 14.89 9.94
N ILE A 65 -22.09 14.91 11.09
CA ILE A 65 -22.26 13.83 12.08
C ILE A 65 -23.58 14.06 12.81
N PRO A 66 -24.52 13.11 12.82
CA PRO A 66 -25.75 13.20 13.58
C PRO A 66 -25.47 13.47 15.07
N GLU A 67 -26.27 14.31 15.72
CA GLU A 67 -26.04 14.72 17.13
C GLU A 67 -25.87 13.54 18.10
N GLY A 68 -26.57 12.43 17.88
CA GLY A 68 -26.46 11.22 18.70
C GLY A 68 -25.21 10.38 18.49
N GLU A 69 -24.47 10.61 17.41
CA GLU A 69 -23.25 9.89 17.05
C GLU A 69 -21.97 10.66 17.46
N GLN A 70 -22.09 11.94 17.80
CA GLN A 70 -20.94 12.78 18.19
C GLN A 70 -20.38 12.42 19.55
N GLU A 71 -21.20 11.91 20.46
CA GLU A 71 -20.82 11.54 21.83
C GLU A 71 -20.39 10.07 21.95
N ASP A 72 -20.60 9.24 20.91
CA ASP A 72 -20.24 7.82 20.93
C ASP A 72 -18.81 7.65 20.39
N GLU A 73 -17.86 7.33 21.28
CA GLU A 73 -16.46 7.09 20.90
C GLU A 73 -16.29 5.93 19.91
N MET A 74 -17.25 4.99 19.90
CA MET A 74 -17.26 3.84 18.98
C MET A 74 -18.17 4.06 17.78
N SER A 75 -18.62 5.30 17.55
CA SER A 75 -19.32 5.67 16.31
C SER A 75 -18.41 5.52 15.09
N LEU A 76 -18.94 4.95 14.00
CA LEU A 76 -18.20 4.77 12.75
C LEU A 76 -17.66 6.09 12.17
N TYR A 77 -18.29 7.21 12.47
CA TYR A 77 -17.84 8.54 12.06
C TYR A 77 -16.49 8.95 12.67
N ASN A 78 -16.09 8.33 13.78
CA ASN A 78 -14.80 8.58 14.43
C ASN A 78 -13.66 7.75 13.85
N PHE A 79 -13.95 6.88 12.90
CA PHE A 79 -12.98 5.96 12.30
C PHE A 79 -12.75 6.24 10.82
N LYS A 80 -11.56 5.88 10.37
CA LYS A 80 -11.17 5.84 8.97
C LYS A 80 -10.94 4.39 8.57
N LEU A 81 -11.36 4.00 7.38
CA LEU A 81 -11.09 2.69 6.82
C LEU A 81 -9.62 2.65 6.34
N ALA A 82 -8.75 2.01 7.10
CA ALA A 82 -7.33 1.92 6.82
C ALA A 82 -6.97 0.70 5.97
N GLY A 83 -7.74 -0.37 6.06
CA GLY A 83 -7.50 -1.58 5.30
C GLY A 83 -8.72 -2.49 5.24
N LEU A 84 -8.81 -3.24 4.15
CA LEU A 84 -9.85 -4.24 3.95
C LEU A 84 -9.24 -5.45 3.26
N ILE A 85 -9.47 -6.62 3.83
CA ILE A 85 -9.13 -7.90 3.22
C ILE A 85 -10.41 -8.72 3.14
N SER A 86 -10.80 -9.05 1.91
CA SER A 86 -11.93 -9.92 1.64
C SER A 86 -11.42 -11.18 0.94
N GLY A 87 -11.51 -12.32 1.59
CA GLY A 87 -11.06 -13.61 1.11
C GLY A 87 -12.05 -14.71 1.45
N LYS A 88 -11.83 -15.88 0.86
CA LYS A 88 -12.72 -17.03 1.03
C LYS A 88 -12.74 -17.54 2.48
N ASP A 89 -11.58 -17.53 3.13
CA ASP A 89 -11.41 -18.12 4.47
C ASP A 89 -11.30 -17.05 5.57
N HIS A 90 -10.81 -15.86 5.21
CA HIS A 90 -10.59 -14.75 6.13
C HIS A 90 -11.00 -13.45 5.49
N SER A 91 -11.89 -12.74 6.16
CA SER A 91 -12.31 -11.39 5.76
C SER A 91 -12.30 -10.50 6.97
N TYR A 92 -11.56 -9.39 6.91
CA TYR A 92 -11.47 -8.43 8.00
C TYR A 92 -11.20 -7.02 7.48
N ILE A 93 -11.52 -6.06 8.32
CA ILE A 93 -11.19 -4.65 8.12
C ILE A 93 -10.31 -4.15 9.25
N SER A 94 -9.56 -3.11 8.95
CA SER A 94 -8.83 -2.30 9.93
C SER A 94 -9.36 -0.88 9.88
N LEU A 95 -9.84 -0.41 11.00
CA LEU A 95 -10.33 0.94 11.23
C LEU A 95 -9.33 1.67 12.12
N VAL A 96 -9.10 2.96 11.85
CA VAL A 96 -8.20 3.82 12.65
C VAL A 96 -9.00 5.00 13.16
N ASN A 97 -8.96 5.25 14.48
CA ASN A 97 -9.57 6.42 15.06
C ASN A 97 -8.64 7.65 14.97
N SER A 98 -9.15 8.82 15.37
CA SER A 98 -8.38 10.07 15.39
C SER A 98 -7.18 10.05 16.33
N GLY A 99 -7.16 9.16 17.31
CA GLY A 99 -6.03 8.94 18.23
C GLY A 99 -4.95 8.01 17.67
N GLY A 100 -5.15 7.44 16.46
CA GLY A 100 -4.22 6.48 15.85
C GLY A 100 -4.41 5.06 16.36
N GLU A 101 -5.43 4.77 17.13
CA GLU A 101 -5.73 3.42 17.59
C GLU A 101 -6.35 2.60 16.45
N VAL A 102 -5.86 1.39 16.27
CA VAL A 102 -6.33 0.48 15.21
C VAL A 102 -7.27 -0.56 15.79
N VAL A 103 -8.47 -0.62 15.24
CA VAL A 103 -9.47 -1.66 15.55
C VAL A 103 -9.60 -2.58 14.34
N THR A 104 -9.40 -3.88 14.56
CA THR A 104 -9.58 -4.89 13.51
C THR A 104 -10.84 -5.69 13.77
N LEU A 105 -11.71 -5.78 12.78
CA LEU A 105 -12.98 -6.50 12.87
C LEU A 105 -13.11 -7.54 11.78
N THR A 106 -13.69 -8.68 12.12
CA THR A 106 -14.13 -9.72 11.19
C THR A 106 -15.63 -9.69 11.01
N LEU A 107 -16.14 -10.35 9.96
CA LEU A 107 -17.58 -10.46 9.75
C LEU A 107 -18.30 -10.99 10.99
N GLY A 108 -19.40 -10.35 11.34
CA GLY A 108 -20.21 -10.65 12.52
C GLY A 108 -19.77 -9.97 13.81
N GLN A 109 -18.60 -9.36 13.87
CA GLN A 109 -18.15 -8.59 15.03
C GLN A 109 -18.77 -7.19 15.09
N TYR A 110 -18.75 -6.62 16.29
CA TYR A 110 -19.37 -5.33 16.57
C TYR A 110 -18.33 -4.23 16.75
N LEU A 111 -18.65 -3.05 16.23
CA LEU A 111 -18.06 -1.79 16.62
C LEU A 111 -19.12 -1.01 17.39
N GLY A 112 -18.95 -0.92 18.71
CA GLY A 112 -19.99 -0.34 19.56
C GLY A 112 -21.34 -1.04 19.38
N LYS A 113 -22.31 -0.32 18.82
CA LYS A 113 -23.70 -0.80 18.61
C LYS A 113 -23.97 -1.36 17.22
N ILE A 114 -23.00 -1.27 16.28
CA ILE A 114 -23.17 -1.68 14.89
C ILE A 114 -22.38 -2.95 14.61
N GLN A 115 -22.93 -3.84 13.80
CA GLN A 115 -22.33 -5.14 13.47
C GLN A 115 -21.81 -5.13 12.04
N LEU A 116 -20.56 -5.55 11.84
CA LEU A 116 -19.99 -5.75 10.50
C LEU A 116 -20.65 -6.96 9.83
N ILE A 117 -21.39 -6.73 8.74
CA ILE A 117 -22.17 -7.78 8.07
C ILE A 117 -21.64 -8.15 6.70
N ASP A 118 -21.01 -7.21 5.99
CA ASP A 118 -20.49 -7.47 4.65
C ASP A 118 -19.25 -6.65 4.34
N LEU A 119 -18.39 -7.19 3.47
CA LEU A 119 -17.16 -6.56 3.00
C LEU A 119 -17.10 -6.63 1.47
N ARG A 120 -17.13 -5.48 0.85
CA ARG A 120 -16.92 -5.31 -0.60
C ARG A 120 -15.50 -4.78 -0.86
N LEU A 121 -15.07 -4.78 -2.10
CA LEU A 121 -13.70 -4.38 -2.46
C LEU A 121 -13.29 -2.97 -2.00
N THR A 122 -14.26 -2.06 -1.89
CA THR A 122 -14.02 -0.64 -1.60
C THR A 122 -14.76 -0.12 -0.39
N GLU A 123 -15.61 -0.93 0.24
CA GLU A 123 -16.49 -0.48 1.31
C GLU A 123 -16.77 -1.60 2.33
N ALA A 124 -17.01 -1.20 3.55
CA ALA A 124 -17.46 -2.06 4.64
C ALA A 124 -18.87 -1.67 5.06
N ILE A 125 -19.72 -2.67 5.30
CA ILE A 125 -21.14 -2.52 5.58
C ILE A 125 -21.44 -3.00 6.98
N PHE A 126 -21.98 -2.11 7.77
CA PHE A 126 -22.42 -2.36 9.15
C PHE A 126 -23.93 -2.28 9.24
N LYS A 127 -24.49 -3.06 10.14
CA LYS A 127 -25.92 -3.07 10.45
C LYS A 127 -26.15 -2.50 11.84
N LYS A 128 -27.05 -1.54 11.95
CA LYS A 128 -27.56 -0.98 13.22
C LYS A 128 -28.65 -1.86 13.81
N GLU A 129 -28.98 -1.64 15.10
CA GLU A 129 -30.07 -2.32 15.80
C GLU A 129 -31.44 -2.03 15.19
N ASP A 130 -31.65 -0.81 14.65
CA ASP A 130 -32.87 -0.39 13.97
C ASP A 130 -33.05 -0.97 12.57
N LYS A 131 -32.12 -1.84 12.14
CA LYS A 131 -32.05 -2.50 10.82
C LYS A 131 -31.60 -1.58 9.68
N THR A 132 -31.20 -0.37 9.94
CA THR A 132 -30.52 0.49 8.94
C THR A 132 -29.06 0.05 8.80
N TYR A 133 -28.41 0.50 7.72
CA TYR A 133 -27.05 0.13 7.38
C TYR A 133 -26.16 1.38 7.39
N MET A 134 -24.96 1.23 7.90
CA MET A 134 -23.90 2.22 7.78
C MET A 134 -22.80 1.67 6.89
N ILE A 135 -22.36 2.45 5.92
CA ILE A 135 -21.38 2.04 4.92
C ILE A 135 -20.22 3.03 4.98
N ILE A 136 -19.01 2.52 5.15
CA ILE A 136 -17.78 3.31 5.09
C ILE A 136 -16.93 2.88 3.90
N ASP A 137 -16.41 3.82 3.15
CA ASP A 137 -15.51 3.59 2.02
C ASP A 137 -14.05 4.04 2.31
N PHE A 138 -13.12 3.78 1.38
CA PHE A 138 -11.73 4.22 1.50
C PHE A 138 -11.54 5.74 1.36
N ASN A 139 -12.57 6.49 0.94
CA ASN A 139 -12.57 7.95 1.02
C ASN A 139 -12.99 8.44 2.40
N ASN A 140 -13.23 7.51 3.34
CA ASN A 140 -13.71 7.78 4.70
C ASN A 140 -15.09 8.48 4.71
N GLN A 141 -15.88 8.23 3.68
CA GLN A 141 -17.26 8.70 3.65
C GLN A 141 -18.15 7.66 4.32
N VAL A 142 -18.86 8.12 5.35
CA VAL A 142 -19.87 7.31 6.03
C VAL A 142 -21.24 7.72 5.50
N ARG A 143 -22.00 6.73 5.04
CA ARG A 143 -23.38 6.93 4.57
C ARG A 143 -24.33 5.96 5.26
N GLU A 144 -25.53 6.40 5.49
CA GLU A 144 -26.62 5.56 5.97
C GLU A 144 -27.52 5.14 4.81
N SER A 145 -28.08 3.94 4.90
CA SER A 145 -29.01 3.38 3.90
C SER A 145 -29.98 2.43 4.57
N ASP A 146 -31.19 2.38 4.06
CA ASP A 146 -32.21 1.39 4.48
C ASP A 146 -32.00 0.03 3.78
N GLU A 147 -31.24 0.02 2.67
CA GLU A 147 -30.92 -1.16 1.86
C GLU A 147 -29.44 -1.17 1.47
N TYR A 148 -28.85 -2.36 1.24
CA TYR A 148 -27.48 -2.54 0.76
C TYR A 148 -27.31 -3.64 -0.28
#